data_b0dd3d7c270d559ab6efb316bfa019ed
#
_entry.id   b0dd3d7c270d559ab6efb316bfa019ed
#
_cell.length_a   1.000
_cell.length_b   1.000
_cell.length_c   1.000
_cell.angle_alpha   90.00
_cell.angle_beta   90.00
_cell.angle_gamma   90.00
#
_symmetry.space_group_name_H-M   'P 1'
#
loop_
_entity.id
_entity.type
_entity.pdbx_description
1 polymer ?
#
loop_
_entity_poly.entity_id
_entity_poly.type
_entity_poly.pdbx_seq_one_letter_code
_entity_poly.pdbx_strand_id
1 'polypeptide(L)' 'MDGAKCKVISGVHAGKSGTITDIKTGKTGHISITVVQSDGERLKTLARNVVVIKF' A
#
# COMPACT_ATOMS: atom_id res chain seq x y z
N MET A 1 6.06 -7.46 3.86
CA MET A 1 5.87 -7.78 5.28
C MET A 1 4.54 -7.21 5.75
N ASP A 2 3.68 -8.09 6.24
CA ASP A 2 2.35 -7.67 6.68
C ASP A 2 2.46 -6.82 7.95
N GLY A 3 1.56 -5.86 8.06
CA GLY A 3 1.48 -5.01 9.24
C GLY A 3 2.33 -3.75 9.17
N ALA A 4 3.12 -3.57 8.13
CA ALA A 4 3.91 -2.35 7.99
C ALA A 4 3.01 -1.18 7.64
N LYS A 5 3.26 -0.04 8.27
CA LYS A 5 2.53 1.18 7.94
C LYS A 5 3.11 1.81 6.68
N CYS A 6 2.23 2.36 5.85
CA CYS A 6 2.65 3.01 4.62
C CYS A 6 1.77 4.20 4.30
N LYS A 7 2.25 5.04 3.39
CA LYS A 7 1.51 6.19 2.91
C LYS A 7 1.53 6.16 1.39
N VAL A 8 0.37 6.37 0.78
CA VAL A 8 0.26 6.45 -0.66
C VAL A 8 0.68 7.85 -1.10
N ILE A 9 1.69 7.91 -1.97
CA ILE A 9 2.26 9.19 -2.39
C ILE A 9 1.88 9.58 -3.80
N SER A 10 1.24 8.67 -4.54
CA SER A 10 0.95 8.92 -5.95
C SER A 10 -0.27 8.11 -6.37
N GLY A 11 -0.90 8.49 -7.48
CA GLY A 11 -2.08 7.83 -8.00
C GLY A 11 -3.37 8.42 -7.42
N VAL A 12 -4.49 7.74 -7.68
CA VAL A 12 -5.81 8.22 -7.25
C VAL A 12 -5.99 8.21 -5.73
N HIS A 13 -5.19 7.41 -5.03
CA HIS A 13 -5.26 7.30 -3.58
C HIS A 13 -4.17 8.10 -2.87
N ALA A 14 -3.51 9.00 -3.58
CA ALA A 14 -2.43 9.80 -3.00
C ALA A 14 -2.91 10.56 -1.77
N GLY A 15 -2.07 10.60 -0.74
CA GLY A 15 -2.40 11.25 0.53
C GLY A 15 -3.05 10.34 1.55
N LYS A 16 -3.43 9.14 1.16
CA LYS A 16 -4.01 8.16 2.09
C LYS A 16 -2.91 7.34 2.74
N SER A 17 -3.18 6.84 3.92
CA SER A 17 -2.23 6.01 4.64
C SER A 17 -2.95 4.83 5.29
N GLY A 18 -2.19 3.82 5.63
CA GLY A 18 -2.76 2.63 6.26
C GLY A 18 -1.69 1.59 6.50
N THR A 19 -2.15 0.34 6.65
CA THR A 19 -1.29 -0.79 6.93
C THR A 19 -1.27 -1.72 5.74
N ILE A 20 -0.09 -2.17 5.33
CA ILE A 20 0.05 -3.15 4.26
C ILE A 20 -0.42 -4.51 4.79
N THR A 21 -1.37 -5.11 4.09
CA THR A 21 -1.89 -6.42 4.48
C THR A 21 -1.59 -7.51 3.48
N ASP A 22 -1.30 -7.15 2.24
CA ASP A 22 -1.13 -8.15 1.19
C ASP A 22 -0.14 -7.63 0.16
N ILE A 23 0.79 -8.48 -0.24
CA ILE A 23 1.78 -8.12 -1.24
C ILE A 23 1.77 -9.19 -2.33
N LYS A 24 1.50 -8.77 -3.57
CA LYS A 24 1.50 -9.66 -4.71
C LYS A 24 2.48 -9.17 -5.76
N THR A 25 3.33 -10.07 -6.24
CA THR A 25 4.24 -9.77 -7.32
C THR A 25 3.64 -10.27 -8.63
N GLY A 26 3.45 -9.37 -9.57
CA GLY A 26 2.93 -9.71 -10.88
C GLY A 26 4.00 -10.27 -11.80
N LYS A 27 3.56 -10.92 -12.89
CA LYS A 27 4.46 -11.51 -13.88
C LYS A 27 5.28 -10.46 -14.62
N THR A 28 4.79 -9.25 -14.68
CA THR A 28 5.45 -8.15 -15.38
C THR A 28 6.38 -7.34 -14.47
N GLY A 29 6.59 -7.80 -13.24
CA GLY A 29 7.45 -7.09 -12.29
C GLY A 29 6.75 -6.02 -11.47
N HIS A 30 5.45 -5.84 -11.67
CA HIS A 30 4.69 -4.90 -10.87
C HIS A 30 4.30 -5.54 -9.55
N ILE A 31 4.57 -4.84 -8.47
CA ILE A 31 4.22 -5.31 -7.13
C ILE A 31 2.96 -4.55 -6.70
N SER A 32 1.90 -5.31 -6.44
CA SER A 32 0.65 -4.76 -5.94
C SER A 32 0.53 -5.00 -4.45
N ILE A 33 0.03 -4.01 -3.73
CA ILE A 33 -0.19 -4.15 -2.30
C ILE A 33 -1.62 -3.73 -1.96
N THR A 34 -2.13 -4.29 -0.88
CA THR A 34 -3.40 -3.88 -0.31
C THR A 34 -3.12 -3.08 0.95
N VAL A 35 -3.67 -1.89 1.01
CA VAL A 35 -3.52 -1.00 2.17
C VAL A 35 -4.86 -0.95 2.88
N VAL A 36 -4.86 -1.23 4.18
CA VAL A 36 -6.06 -1.11 5.01
C VAL A 36 -5.95 0.17 5.82
N GLN A 37 -6.91 1.07 5.62
CA GLN A 37 -6.96 2.32 6.36
C GLN A 37 -7.46 2.08 7.80
N SER A 38 -7.27 3.07 8.65
CA SER A 38 -7.68 2.98 10.04
C SER A 38 -9.18 2.79 10.21
N ASP A 39 -9.98 3.22 9.24
CA ASP A 39 -11.42 3.02 9.25
C ASP A 39 -11.85 1.64 8.73
N GLY A 40 -10.89 0.81 8.33
CA GLY A 40 -11.16 -0.52 7.83
C GLY A 40 -11.31 -0.62 6.33
N GLU A 41 -11.23 0.48 5.61
CA GLU A 41 -11.36 0.46 4.16
C GLU A 41 -10.08 -0.04 3.51
N ARG A 42 -10.24 -0.88 2.49
CA ARG A 42 -9.12 -1.49 1.77
C ARG A 42 -8.89 -0.80 0.45
N LEU A 43 -7.61 -0.55 0.15
CA LEU A 43 -7.19 0.03 -1.12
C LEU A 43 -6.20 -0.90 -1.80
N LYS A 44 -6.35 -1.04 -3.11
CA LYS A 44 -5.34 -1.71 -3.93
C LYS A 44 -4.52 -0.65 -4.64
N THR A 45 -3.20 -0.74 -4.52
CA THR A 45 -2.31 0.21 -5.16
C THR A 45 -1.01 -0.48 -5.51
N LEU A 46 -0.18 0.20 -6.29
CA LEU A 46 1.14 -0.32 -6.64
C LEU A 46 2.14 0.02 -5.54
N ALA A 47 3.07 -0.88 -5.30
CA ALA A 47 4.09 -0.67 -4.28
C ALA A 47 4.90 0.60 -4.54
N ARG A 48 5.14 0.94 -5.80
CA ARG A 48 5.88 2.14 -6.16
C ARG A 48 5.14 3.43 -5.83
N ASN A 49 3.83 3.33 -5.59
CA ASN A 49 3.00 4.48 -5.25
C ASN A 49 2.90 4.71 -3.75
N VAL A 50 3.58 3.89 -2.95
CA VAL A 50 3.53 4.01 -1.51
C VAL A 50 4.94 4.07 -0.94
N VAL A 51 5.04 4.67 0.25
CA VAL A 51 6.29 4.71 1.01
C VAL A 51 6.02 4.03 2.34
N VAL A 52 6.90 3.09 2.71
CA VAL A 52 6.80 2.42 4.01
C VAL A 52 7.30 3.40 5.07
N ILE A 53 6.46 3.60 6.09
CA ILE A 53 6.78 4.49 7.20
C ILE A 53 7.39 3.66 8.30
N LYS A 54 8.60 3.99 8.70
CA LYS A 54 9.28 3.34 9.82
C LYS A 54 9.27 4.26 11.03
N PHE A 55 8.96 3.68 12.16
CA PHE A 55 9.01 4.38 13.43
C PHE A 55 10.05 3.78 14.35
#